data_dc63bcce4bcaee31a26e9b9e8e95815f
#
_entry.id   dc63bcce4bcaee31a26e9b9e8e95815f
#
_cell.length_a   1.000
_cell.length_b   1.000
_cell.length_c   1.000
_cell.angle_alpha   90.00
_cell.angle_beta   90.00
_cell.angle_gamma   90.00
#
_symmetry.space_group_name_H-M   'P 1'
#
loop_
_entity.id
_entity.type
_entity.pdbx_description
1 polymer ?
#
loop_
_entity_poly.entity_id
_entity_poly.type
_entity_poly.pdbx_seq_one_letter_code
_entity_poly.pdbx_strand_id
1 'polypeptide(L)'
;MFGLTLFLLALDQVTKWLVRQNLAVNEAWAPFPALAKYFTITHVQNTGVAFGTLPGLGWVFMLVNLVVLVGILVYYPRIPAGEWQLRTAAALILAGDLGNVVSRLRTAALYSEVTGSIWSALPMASVTDFIDIKIWPVWNVSDMCVVTGVAIVAWTMWRWDRDERTGEAMSGEPMTNDQ
;
A
#
# COMPACT_ATOMS: atom_id res chain seq x y z
N MET A 1 12.69 4.64 -10.89
CA MET A 1 11.31 4.35 -10.41
C MET A 1 10.82 2.99 -10.92
N PHE A 2 10.57 2.81 -12.21
CA PHE A 2 9.88 1.62 -12.74
C PHE A 2 10.52 0.28 -12.37
N GLY A 3 11.86 0.16 -12.38
CA GLY A 3 12.52 -1.08 -11.97
C GLY A 3 12.22 -1.50 -10.52
N LEU A 4 12.28 -0.55 -9.58
CA LEU A 4 11.93 -0.80 -8.18
C LEU A 4 10.43 -1.12 -8.03
N THR A 5 9.58 -0.36 -8.70
CA THR A 5 8.11 -0.60 -8.71
C THR A 5 7.79 -2.02 -9.20
N LEU A 6 8.36 -2.44 -10.33
CA LEU A 6 8.11 -3.77 -10.90
C LEU A 6 8.65 -4.89 -10.01
N PHE A 7 9.82 -4.70 -9.41
CA PHE A 7 10.38 -5.67 -8.47
C PHE A 7 9.48 -5.87 -7.25
N LEU A 8 9.05 -4.78 -6.62
CA LEU A 8 8.19 -4.83 -5.44
C LEU A 8 6.79 -5.36 -5.76
N LEU A 9 6.23 -4.97 -6.91
CA LEU A 9 4.98 -5.53 -7.41
C LEU A 9 5.08 -7.04 -7.61
N ALA A 10 6.16 -7.52 -8.25
CA ALA A 10 6.38 -8.94 -8.44
C ALA A 10 6.52 -9.66 -7.09
N LEU A 11 7.27 -9.10 -6.15
CA LEU A 11 7.43 -9.64 -4.80
C LEU A 11 6.08 -9.77 -4.08
N ASP A 12 5.25 -8.72 -4.13
CA ASP A 12 3.91 -8.73 -3.54
C ASP A 12 3.02 -9.82 -4.16
N GLN A 13 2.98 -9.90 -5.49
CA GLN A 13 2.12 -10.87 -6.17
C GLN A 13 2.59 -12.31 -5.95
N VAL A 14 3.91 -12.56 -5.93
CA VAL A 14 4.49 -13.88 -5.64
C VAL A 14 4.19 -14.30 -4.21
N THR A 15 4.37 -13.43 -3.22
CA THR A 15 4.07 -13.76 -1.82
C THR A 15 2.58 -14.02 -1.61
N LYS A 16 1.70 -13.21 -2.17
CA LYS A 16 0.24 -13.44 -2.16
C LYS A 16 -0.14 -14.76 -2.86
N TRP A 17 0.51 -15.09 -3.97
CA TRP A 17 0.29 -16.36 -4.66
C TRP A 17 0.71 -17.54 -3.79
N LEU A 18 1.91 -17.50 -3.17
CA LEU A 18 2.39 -18.54 -2.27
C LEU A 18 1.43 -18.79 -1.12
N VAL A 19 0.92 -17.72 -0.49
CA VAL A 19 -0.07 -17.84 0.60
C VAL A 19 -1.33 -18.55 0.12
N ARG A 20 -1.90 -18.13 -1.02
CA ARG A 20 -3.12 -18.73 -1.58
C ARG A 20 -2.96 -20.19 -2.00
N GLN A 21 -1.72 -20.63 -2.35
CA GLN A 21 -1.46 -22.02 -2.75
C GLN A 21 -1.28 -22.95 -1.54
N ASN A 22 -0.83 -22.42 -0.41
CA ASN A 22 -0.39 -23.24 0.72
C ASN A 22 -1.29 -23.15 1.95
N LEU A 23 -2.15 -22.13 2.05
CA LEU A 23 -3.02 -21.92 3.21
C LEU A 23 -4.47 -21.74 2.77
N ALA A 24 -5.39 -22.41 3.43
CA ALA A 24 -6.82 -22.14 3.28
C ALA A 24 -7.15 -20.74 3.85
N VAL A 25 -8.28 -20.14 3.43
CA VAL A 25 -8.73 -18.87 3.98
C VAL A 25 -8.96 -19.00 5.49
N ASN A 26 -8.43 -18.06 6.26
CA ASN A 26 -8.36 -18.02 7.72
C ASN A 26 -7.43 -19.07 8.36
N GLU A 27 -6.66 -19.81 7.58
CA GLU A 27 -5.61 -20.67 8.10
C GLU A 27 -4.36 -19.86 8.45
N ALA A 28 -3.67 -20.25 9.52
CA ALA A 28 -2.43 -19.64 9.98
C ALA A 28 -1.31 -20.67 10.08
N TRP A 29 -0.14 -20.27 9.61
CA TRP A 29 1.09 -21.02 9.74
C TRP A 29 2.11 -20.22 10.56
N ALA A 30 2.74 -20.87 11.54
CA ALA A 30 3.80 -20.29 12.35
C ALA A 30 5.18 -20.74 11.84
N PRO A 31 5.89 -19.93 11.04
CA PRO A 31 7.22 -20.28 10.53
C PRO A 31 8.23 -20.46 11.66
N PHE A 32 8.00 -19.80 12.79
CA PHE A 32 8.79 -19.88 14.00
C PHE A 32 7.88 -20.26 15.18
N PRO A 33 7.76 -21.55 15.57
CA PRO A 33 6.83 -21.99 16.60
C PRO A 33 6.97 -21.23 17.94
N ALA A 34 8.20 -20.88 18.35
CA ALA A 34 8.46 -20.10 19.55
C ALA A 34 7.87 -18.68 19.53
N LEU A 35 7.65 -18.12 18.32
CA LEU A 35 7.10 -16.78 18.12
C LEU A 35 5.63 -16.80 17.68
N ALA A 36 4.96 -17.96 17.66
CA ALA A 36 3.59 -18.11 17.15
C ALA A 36 2.57 -17.16 17.80
N LYS A 37 2.77 -16.80 19.06
CA LYS A 37 1.90 -15.83 19.77
C LYS A 37 2.11 -14.38 19.34
N TYR A 38 3.18 -14.07 18.60
CA TYR A 38 3.51 -12.71 18.16
C TYR A 38 3.47 -12.57 16.64
N PHE A 39 3.76 -13.65 15.90
CA PHE A 39 3.90 -13.62 14.47
C PHE A 39 3.43 -14.93 13.82
N THR A 40 2.54 -14.81 12.84
CA THR A 40 2.12 -15.91 11.95
C THR A 40 1.96 -15.39 10.52
N ILE A 41 2.00 -16.31 9.56
CA ILE A 41 1.49 -16.08 8.21
C ILE A 41 0.04 -16.57 8.20
N THR A 42 -0.91 -15.66 8.07
CA THR A 42 -2.36 -15.96 8.16
C THR A 42 -3.06 -15.56 6.86
N HIS A 43 -3.73 -16.47 6.17
CA HIS A 43 -4.42 -16.13 4.93
C HIS A 43 -5.74 -15.40 5.21
N VAL A 44 -5.76 -14.09 5.02
CA VAL A 44 -6.96 -13.26 5.18
C VAL A 44 -7.38 -12.67 3.83
N GLN A 45 -8.69 -12.73 3.53
CA GLN A 45 -9.28 -12.04 2.38
C GLN A 45 -9.87 -10.71 2.85
N ASN A 46 -9.16 -9.61 2.54
CA ASN A 46 -9.53 -8.27 2.97
C ASN A 46 -10.34 -7.55 1.88
N THR A 47 -11.64 -7.38 2.10
CA THR A 47 -12.55 -6.65 1.19
C THR A 47 -12.47 -5.13 1.33
N GLY A 48 -11.50 -4.62 2.08
CA GLY A 48 -11.30 -3.18 2.29
C GLY A 48 -11.97 -2.65 3.55
N VAL A 49 -12.34 -3.55 4.46
CA VAL A 49 -12.97 -3.18 5.72
C VAL A 49 -11.97 -3.37 6.85
N ALA A 50 -11.45 -2.27 7.38
CA ALA A 50 -10.84 -2.30 8.69
C ALA A 50 -11.92 -2.79 9.70
N PHE A 51 -11.64 -3.90 10.39
CA PHE A 51 -12.47 -4.46 11.48
C PHE A 51 -13.85 -5.02 11.09
N GLY A 52 -14.11 -5.41 9.83
CA GLY A 52 -15.40 -6.04 9.44
C GLY A 52 -16.62 -5.11 9.48
N THR A 53 -16.44 -3.79 9.59
CA THR A 53 -17.54 -2.85 9.88
C THR A 53 -18.33 -2.37 8.66
N LEU A 54 -17.78 -2.45 7.44
CA LEU A 54 -18.44 -1.93 6.23
C LEU A 54 -18.28 -2.90 5.03
N PRO A 55 -19.01 -4.00 4.96
CA PRO A 55 -18.94 -4.93 3.84
C PRO A 55 -19.38 -4.25 2.52
N GLY A 56 -18.70 -4.59 1.42
CA GLY A 56 -19.06 -4.10 0.08
C GLY A 56 -18.38 -2.84 -0.39
N LEU A 57 -17.45 -2.25 0.37
CA LEU A 57 -16.70 -1.04 -0.04
C LEU A 57 -15.39 -1.33 -0.81
N GLY A 58 -15.13 -2.56 -1.23
CA GLY A 58 -13.93 -2.91 -1.99
C GLY A 58 -13.69 -2.03 -3.21
N TRP A 59 -14.77 -1.63 -3.90
CA TRP A 59 -14.71 -0.72 -5.05
C TRP A 59 -14.30 0.72 -4.68
N VAL A 60 -14.67 1.20 -3.48
CA VAL A 60 -14.26 2.54 -3.00
C VAL A 60 -12.73 2.57 -2.80
N PHE A 61 -12.17 1.53 -2.16
CA PHE A 61 -10.72 1.43 -1.99
C PHE A 61 -9.99 1.29 -3.33
N MET A 62 -10.59 0.60 -4.30
CA MET A 62 -10.03 0.52 -5.65
C MET A 62 -10.03 1.90 -6.33
N LEU A 63 -11.06 2.71 -6.10
CA LEU A 63 -11.15 4.07 -6.65
C LEU A 63 -10.10 5.00 -5.99
N VAL A 64 -9.94 4.91 -4.67
CA VAL A 64 -8.91 5.66 -3.93
C VAL A 64 -7.52 5.29 -4.45
N ASN A 65 -7.21 4.01 -4.58
CA ASN A 65 -5.93 3.55 -5.12
C ASN A 65 -5.72 4.07 -6.55
N LEU A 66 -6.75 4.06 -7.39
CA LEU A 66 -6.65 4.59 -8.75
C LEU A 66 -6.33 6.10 -8.77
N VAL A 67 -6.96 6.89 -7.88
CA VAL A 67 -6.68 8.33 -7.74
C VAL A 67 -5.23 8.56 -7.31
N VAL A 68 -4.74 7.80 -6.32
CA VAL A 68 -3.34 7.89 -5.85
C VAL A 68 -2.38 7.51 -6.96
N LEU A 69 -2.64 6.42 -7.68
CA LEU A 69 -1.84 5.95 -8.81
C LEU A 69 -1.73 7.02 -9.91
N VAL A 70 -2.85 7.58 -10.32
CA VAL A 70 -2.88 8.67 -11.33
C VAL A 70 -2.14 9.90 -10.81
N GLY A 71 -2.36 10.28 -9.55
CA GLY A 71 -1.66 11.38 -8.89
C GLY A 71 -0.15 11.21 -8.94
N ILE A 72 0.36 10.02 -8.59
CA ILE A 72 1.79 9.73 -8.64
C ILE A 72 2.32 9.80 -10.07
N LEU A 73 1.64 9.19 -11.04
CA LEU A 73 2.09 9.19 -12.44
C LEU A 73 2.15 10.61 -13.02
N VAL A 74 1.18 11.47 -12.69
CA VAL A 74 1.12 12.87 -13.14
C VAL A 74 2.18 13.72 -12.43
N TYR A 75 2.42 13.49 -11.15
CA TYR A 75 3.33 14.31 -10.36
C TYR A 75 4.81 13.87 -10.48
N TYR A 76 5.07 12.58 -10.69
CA TYR A 76 6.42 12.03 -10.74
C TYR A 76 7.40 12.75 -11.69
N PRO A 77 7.00 13.14 -12.93
CA PRO A 77 7.90 13.88 -13.82
C PRO A 77 8.34 15.26 -13.27
N ARG A 78 7.59 15.80 -12.31
CA ARG A 78 7.86 17.09 -11.67
C ARG A 78 8.87 16.99 -10.52
N ILE A 79 9.13 15.76 -10.03
CA ILE A 79 10.12 15.54 -8.95
C ILE A 79 11.51 15.70 -9.51
N PRO A 80 12.34 16.66 -9.00
CA PRO A 80 13.70 16.86 -9.46
C PRO A 80 14.53 15.57 -9.41
N ALA A 81 15.49 15.43 -10.31
CA ALA A 81 16.32 14.22 -10.39
C ALA A 81 17.16 13.99 -9.13
N GLY A 82 17.55 15.06 -8.43
CA GLY A 82 18.30 15.02 -7.18
C GLY A 82 17.48 14.54 -5.97
N GLU A 83 16.16 14.61 -6.02
CA GLU A 83 15.26 14.22 -4.92
C GLU A 83 14.99 12.71 -4.94
N TRP A 84 16.05 11.94 -4.71
CA TRP A 84 15.98 10.47 -4.77
C TRP A 84 15.03 9.87 -3.72
N GLN A 85 14.89 10.50 -2.53
CA GLN A 85 13.95 10.05 -1.48
C GLN A 85 12.52 10.11 -1.98
N LEU A 86 12.09 11.24 -2.56
CA LEU A 86 10.73 11.39 -3.11
C LEU A 86 10.49 10.46 -4.30
N ARG A 87 11.51 10.26 -5.14
CA ARG A 87 11.45 9.32 -6.26
C ARG A 87 11.32 7.87 -5.80
N THR A 88 12.02 7.51 -4.71
CA THR A 88 11.90 6.19 -4.07
C THR A 88 10.54 6.02 -3.41
N ALA A 89 10.07 7.03 -2.67
CA ALA A 89 8.75 7.03 -2.07
C ALA A 89 7.64 6.85 -3.11
N ALA A 90 7.71 7.59 -4.23
CA ALA A 90 6.76 7.43 -5.34
C ALA A 90 6.79 6.01 -5.93
N ALA A 91 7.98 5.39 -6.07
CA ALA A 91 8.10 4.02 -6.55
C ALA A 91 7.47 3.00 -5.58
N LEU A 92 7.66 3.19 -4.27
CA LEU A 92 7.08 2.36 -3.21
C LEU A 92 5.56 2.47 -3.21
N ILE A 93 5.01 3.69 -3.15
CA ILE A 93 3.56 3.90 -3.12
C ILE A 93 2.93 3.33 -4.40
N LEU A 94 3.54 3.58 -5.57
CA LEU A 94 3.06 3.05 -6.84
C LEU A 94 3.05 1.52 -6.87
N ALA A 95 4.08 0.87 -6.33
CA ALA A 95 4.15 -0.59 -6.25
C ALA A 95 3.07 -1.16 -5.33
N GLY A 96 2.86 -0.55 -4.17
CA GLY A 96 1.86 -0.98 -3.21
C GLY A 96 0.43 -0.79 -3.74
N ASP A 97 0.15 0.35 -4.34
CA ASP A 97 -1.13 0.64 -4.97
C ASP A 97 -1.46 -0.36 -6.10
N LEU A 98 -0.52 -0.55 -7.04
CA LEU A 98 -0.68 -1.51 -8.13
C LEU A 98 -0.89 -2.94 -7.61
N GLY A 99 -0.14 -3.37 -6.59
CA GLY A 99 -0.27 -4.70 -6.01
C GLY A 99 -1.65 -4.98 -5.42
N ASN A 100 -2.23 -4.00 -4.74
CA ASN A 100 -3.58 -4.11 -4.19
C ASN A 100 -4.66 -3.99 -5.28
N VAL A 101 -4.48 -3.13 -6.29
CA VAL A 101 -5.39 -3.06 -7.45
C VAL A 101 -5.40 -4.38 -8.22
N VAL A 102 -4.23 -4.96 -8.55
CA VAL A 102 -4.12 -6.26 -9.24
C VAL A 102 -4.82 -7.36 -8.44
N SER A 103 -4.66 -7.40 -7.12
CA SER A 103 -5.32 -8.37 -6.26
C SER A 103 -6.84 -8.24 -6.31
N ARG A 104 -7.38 -7.03 -6.24
CA ARG A 104 -8.83 -6.76 -6.31
C ARG A 104 -9.40 -7.11 -7.68
N LEU A 105 -8.71 -6.73 -8.77
CA LEU A 105 -9.15 -7.08 -10.13
C LEU A 105 -9.18 -8.60 -10.33
N ARG A 106 -8.16 -9.31 -9.84
CA ARG A 106 -8.12 -10.77 -9.88
C ARG A 106 -9.30 -11.40 -9.14
N THR A 107 -9.58 -10.98 -7.92
CA THR A 107 -10.69 -11.52 -7.13
C THR A 107 -12.04 -11.13 -7.73
N ALA A 108 -12.21 -9.92 -8.24
CA ALA A 108 -13.41 -9.51 -8.96
C ALA A 108 -13.64 -10.38 -10.20
N ALA A 109 -12.58 -10.67 -10.98
CA ALA A 109 -12.68 -11.56 -12.15
C ALA A 109 -13.16 -12.97 -11.76
N LEU A 110 -12.60 -13.56 -10.69
CA LEU A 110 -13.04 -14.87 -10.18
C LEU A 110 -14.50 -14.85 -9.71
N TYR A 111 -14.92 -13.82 -8.98
CA TYR A 111 -16.31 -13.70 -8.54
C TYR A 111 -17.28 -13.43 -9.70
N SER A 112 -16.82 -12.79 -10.79
CA SER A 112 -17.68 -12.52 -11.96
C SER A 112 -18.10 -13.79 -12.67
N GLU A 113 -17.32 -14.87 -12.60
CA GLU A 113 -17.71 -16.18 -13.13
C GLU A 113 -18.92 -16.77 -12.41
N VAL A 114 -19.07 -16.47 -11.11
CA VAL A 114 -20.20 -16.93 -10.28
C VAL A 114 -21.37 -15.95 -10.34
N THR A 115 -21.11 -14.66 -10.32
CA THR A 115 -22.17 -13.62 -10.29
C THR A 115 -22.69 -13.23 -11.67
N GLY A 116 -22.02 -13.70 -12.74
CA GLY A 116 -22.38 -13.40 -14.13
C GLY A 116 -22.05 -11.97 -14.57
N SER A 117 -21.48 -11.13 -13.70
CA SER A 117 -21.12 -9.73 -14.00
C SER A 117 -19.98 -9.23 -13.15
N ILE A 118 -19.02 -8.53 -13.79
CA ILE A 118 -17.93 -7.85 -13.07
C ILE A 118 -18.46 -6.77 -12.12
N TRP A 119 -19.53 -6.09 -12.47
CA TRP A 119 -20.13 -5.04 -11.64
C TRP A 119 -20.70 -5.59 -10.34
N SER A 120 -21.31 -6.78 -10.39
CA SER A 120 -21.82 -7.48 -9.21
C SER A 120 -20.69 -8.07 -8.36
N ALA A 121 -19.52 -8.34 -8.96
CA ALA A 121 -18.36 -8.89 -8.30
C ALA A 121 -17.47 -7.84 -7.61
N LEU A 122 -17.49 -6.57 -8.07
CA LEU A 122 -16.66 -5.49 -7.53
C LEU A 122 -16.80 -5.28 -6.00
N PRO A 123 -18.01 -5.34 -5.40
CA PRO A 123 -18.13 -5.24 -3.94
C PRO A 123 -17.44 -6.37 -3.18
N MET A 124 -17.24 -7.52 -3.82
CA MET A 124 -16.55 -8.69 -3.26
C MET A 124 -15.04 -8.70 -3.53
N ALA A 125 -14.55 -7.70 -4.30
CA ALA A 125 -13.14 -7.58 -4.64
C ALA A 125 -12.29 -7.46 -3.37
N SER A 126 -11.39 -8.42 -3.16
CA SER A 126 -10.58 -8.52 -1.95
C SER A 126 -9.08 -8.57 -2.26
N VAL A 127 -8.29 -8.24 -1.25
CA VAL A 127 -6.84 -8.39 -1.25
C VAL A 127 -6.49 -9.56 -0.32
N THR A 128 -5.44 -10.31 -0.68
CA THR A 128 -4.87 -11.33 0.21
C THR A 128 -3.88 -10.67 1.16
N ASP A 129 -4.20 -10.63 2.45
CA ASP A 129 -3.32 -10.21 3.53
C ASP A 129 -2.79 -11.44 4.27
N PHE A 130 -1.56 -11.35 4.81
CA PHE A 130 -0.95 -12.54 5.38
C PHE A 130 0.09 -12.29 6.48
N ILE A 131 0.61 -11.08 6.66
CA ILE A 131 1.56 -10.73 7.72
C ILE A 131 0.78 -10.41 8.98
N ASP A 132 0.78 -11.32 9.94
CA ASP A 132 0.02 -11.20 11.18
C ASP A 132 0.96 -11.09 12.38
N ILE A 133 1.13 -9.87 12.91
CA ILE A 133 1.96 -9.57 14.08
C ILE A 133 1.15 -9.48 15.40
N LYS A 134 -0.11 -9.91 15.41
CA LYS A 134 -1.05 -10.02 16.55
C LYS A 134 -1.43 -8.72 17.27
N ILE A 135 -0.69 -7.64 17.11
CA ILE A 135 -0.97 -6.31 17.69
C ILE A 135 -1.47 -5.30 16.66
N TRP A 136 -1.54 -5.71 15.38
CA TRP A 136 -1.94 -4.89 14.25
C TRP A 136 -2.83 -5.71 13.30
N PRO A 137 -3.73 -5.09 12.53
CA PRO A 137 -4.44 -5.80 11.48
C PRO A 137 -3.49 -6.53 10.53
N VAL A 138 -3.93 -7.68 10.01
CA VAL A 138 -3.13 -8.45 9.05
C VAL A 138 -2.92 -7.62 7.78
N TRP A 139 -1.72 -7.58 7.26
CA TRP A 139 -1.30 -6.78 6.11
C TRP A 139 -0.46 -7.60 5.11
N ASN A 140 0.02 -6.94 4.05
CA ASN A 140 0.78 -7.56 2.97
C ASN A 140 1.97 -6.69 2.54
N VAL A 141 2.75 -7.15 1.55
CA VAL A 141 3.92 -6.40 1.04
C VAL A 141 3.51 -5.06 0.41
N SER A 142 2.38 -5.00 -0.29
CA SER A 142 1.86 -3.75 -0.87
C SER A 142 1.60 -2.68 0.20
N ASP A 143 1.00 -3.07 1.32
CA ASP A 143 0.72 -2.14 2.43
C ASP A 143 2.02 -1.64 3.08
N MET A 144 3.03 -2.53 3.24
CA MET A 144 4.37 -2.12 3.69
C MET A 144 5.00 -1.09 2.75
N CYS A 145 4.85 -1.28 1.45
CA CYS A 145 5.36 -0.33 0.45
C CYS A 145 4.67 1.03 0.58
N VAL A 146 3.33 1.07 0.68
CA VAL A 146 2.58 2.33 0.85
C VAL A 146 2.99 3.04 2.13
N VAL A 147 2.97 2.36 3.28
CA VAL A 147 3.31 2.94 4.58
C VAL A 147 4.74 3.48 4.58
N THR A 148 5.70 2.71 4.07
CA THR A 148 7.10 3.14 3.98
C THR A 148 7.25 4.35 3.05
N GLY A 149 6.60 4.33 1.90
CA GLY A 149 6.63 5.44 0.94
C GLY A 149 6.06 6.73 1.55
N VAL A 150 4.90 6.65 2.21
CA VAL A 150 4.28 7.80 2.90
C VAL A 150 5.19 8.32 4.02
N ALA A 151 5.80 7.43 4.81
CA ALA A 151 6.75 7.81 5.85
C ALA A 151 7.97 8.56 5.29
N ILE A 152 8.51 8.13 4.13
CA ILE A 152 9.63 8.83 3.46
C ILE A 152 9.18 10.23 2.99
N VAL A 153 7.98 10.37 2.40
CA VAL A 153 7.45 11.68 2.00
C VAL A 153 7.33 12.59 3.22
N ALA A 154 6.67 12.12 4.29
CA ALA A 154 6.48 12.91 5.50
C ALA A 154 7.81 13.33 6.14
N TRP A 155 8.78 12.42 6.23
CA TRP A 155 10.12 12.71 6.72
C TRP A 155 10.85 13.76 5.86
N THR A 156 10.76 13.64 4.53
CA THR A 156 11.43 14.57 3.61
C THR A 156 10.83 15.97 3.73
N MET A 157 9.49 16.08 3.77
CA MET A 157 8.79 17.36 3.94
C MET A 157 9.10 18.00 5.29
N TRP A 158 9.09 17.22 6.38
CA TRP A 158 9.44 17.71 7.71
C TRP A 158 10.90 18.22 7.77
N ARG A 159 11.81 17.53 7.10
CA ARG A 159 13.22 17.96 7.02
C ARG A 159 13.37 19.30 6.30
N TRP A 160 12.67 19.49 5.17
CA TRP A 160 12.69 20.75 4.44
C TRP A 160 12.16 21.91 5.27
N ASP A 161 10.98 21.77 5.87
CA ASP A 161 10.40 22.80 6.77
C ASP A 161 11.35 23.17 7.90
N ARG A 162 12.03 22.19 8.47
CA ARG A 162 13.04 22.45 9.52
C ARG A 162 14.26 23.21 8.99
N ASP A 163 14.76 22.84 7.84
CA ASP A 163 15.96 23.45 7.25
C ASP A 163 15.67 24.91 6.82
N GLU A 164 14.47 25.21 6.29
CA GLU A 164 13.98 26.56 6.02
C GLU A 164 13.93 27.40 7.28
N ARG A 165 13.27 26.94 8.34
CA ARG A 165 13.18 27.65 9.62
C ARG A 165 14.56 27.93 10.25
N THR A 166 15.48 27.01 10.11
CA THR A 166 16.84 27.18 10.64
C THR A 166 17.63 28.20 9.80
N GLY A 167 17.46 28.19 8.48
CA GLY A 167 18.05 29.17 7.56
C GLY A 167 17.54 30.59 7.84
N GLU A 168 16.25 30.77 8.02
CA GLU A 168 15.61 32.04 8.38
C GLU A 168 16.08 32.55 9.75
N ALA A 169 16.19 31.68 10.75
CA ALA A 169 16.69 32.03 12.07
C ALA A 169 18.14 32.52 12.04
N MET A 170 18.96 31.99 11.12
CA MET A 170 20.37 32.43 10.93
C MET A 170 20.48 33.69 10.10
N SER A 171 19.57 33.96 9.16
CA SER A 171 19.56 35.17 8.32
C SER A 171 19.03 36.42 9.03
N GLY A 172 18.28 36.23 10.12
CA GLY A 172 17.68 37.33 10.88
C GLY A 172 16.53 38.06 10.15
N GLU A 173 16.04 37.51 9.03
CA GLU A 173 14.90 38.05 8.31
C GLU A 173 13.58 37.54 8.91
N PRO A 174 12.62 38.44 9.24
CA PRO A 174 11.32 38.02 9.71
C PRO A 174 10.51 37.36 8.58
N MET A 175 9.73 36.35 8.94
CA MET A 175 8.78 35.71 8.03
C MET A 175 7.86 36.77 7.39
N THR A 176 8.05 37.08 6.13
CA THR A 176 7.08 37.85 5.36
C THR A 176 5.93 36.90 5.01
N ASN A 177 4.81 37.03 5.74
CA ASN A 177 3.53 36.43 5.36
C ASN A 177 3.01 37.16 4.11
N ASP A 178 3.52 36.82 2.94
CA ASP A 178 2.88 37.23 1.71
C ASP A 178 1.71 36.27 1.44
N GLN A 179 0.52 36.85 1.58
CA GLN A 179 -0.82 36.29 1.38
C GLN A 179 -1.07 35.88 -0.09
#